data_22086364427e1932e8908da80e81b8df
#
_entry.id   22086364427e1932e8908da80e81b8df
#
_cell.length_a   1.000
_cell.length_b   1.000
_cell.length_c   1.000
_cell.angle_alpha   90.00
_cell.angle_beta   90.00
_cell.angle_gamma   90.00
#
_symmetry.space_group_name_H-M   'P 1'
#
loop_
_entity.id
_entity.type
_entity.pdbx_description
1 polymer ?
#
loop_
_entity_poly.entity_id
_entity_poly.type
_entity_poly.pdbx_seq_one_letter_code
_entity_poly.pdbx_strand_id
1 'polypeptide(L)'
;MWDCFIIFVFAKIYTFMMKRILLTFFMVVTLFLGAKADTYFQYPIVPDSLSTLQDRCDYLARHFWDFCDLKKAFSSRQKMAQEFSVYLSILQNASADSAFASVERLTKKLEKRPSDLLFLTERAEAQLYSDTAEVWIDELYLPFIRAAIANKKIDKATKARFVHQETILSNSLPGNTAPSLPYTDRNGLPGNLDNDSAQVVVVFFNDPDCSDCNLARIRLHADISASELIDAGTVRVVSIALTDPDESWRLAVADYPETWVVAANPDADLTFDLRSGTPEFYVLDKNHKIRFKHLGIDQLLDIFRQLKRR
;
A
#
# COMPACT_ATOMS: atom_id res chain seq x y z
N MET A 1 -15.58 17.72 -7.98
CA MET A 1 -15.73 18.02 -6.55
C MET A 1 -14.98 17.01 -5.65
N TRP A 2 -14.79 15.77 -6.11
CA TRP A 2 -14.03 14.72 -5.42
C TRP A 2 -12.50 14.89 -5.55
N ASP A 3 -12.01 15.40 -6.68
CA ASP A 3 -10.56 15.53 -6.91
C ASP A 3 -9.86 16.51 -5.95
N CYS A 4 -10.56 17.58 -5.54
CA CYS A 4 -10.03 18.55 -4.59
C CYS A 4 -10.00 18.05 -3.15
N PHE A 5 -10.82 17.01 -2.81
CA PHE A 5 -10.90 16.43 -1.47
C PHE A 5 -9.82 15.37 -1.25
N ILE A 6 -9.52 14.61 -2.28
CA ILE A 6 -8.45 13.60 -2.28
C ILE A 6 -7.12 14.29 -1.95
N ILE A 7 -6.83 15.43 -2.58
CA ILE A 7 -5.61 16.21 -2.33
C ILE A 7 -5.53 16.70 -0.87
N PHE A 8 -6.66 17.06 -0.24
CA PHE A 8 -6.66 17.61 1.13
C PHE A 8 -6.59 16.54 2.23
N VAL A 9 -7.17 15.37 2.01
CA VAL A 9 -7.07 14.22 2.94
C VAL A 9 -5.70 13.57 2.83
N PHE A 10 -5.18 13.40 1.61
CA PHE A 10 -3.79 12.98 1.40
C PHE A 10 -2.80 13.93 2.06
N ALA A 11 -3.02 15.25 1.96
CA ALA A 11 -2.16 16.23 2.61
C ALA A 11 -2.15 16.10 4.14
N LYS A 12 -3.24 15.72 4.78
CA LYS A 12 -3.33 15.63 6.26
C LYS A 12 -2.84 14.29 6.83
N ILE A 13 -3.14 13.18 6.17
CA ILE A 13 -2.58 11.85 6.48
C ILE A 13 -1.08 11.85 6.16
N TYR A 14 -0.70 12.43 5.04
CA TYR A 14 0.70 12.65 4.65
C TYR A 14 1.45 13.52 5.67
N THR A 15 0.81 14.55 6.23
CA THR A 15 1.45 15.46 7.21
C THR A 15 1.70 14.78 8.56
N PHE A 16 0.88 13.82 8.97
CA PHE A 16 1.08 13.08 10.22
C PHE A 16 2.16 11.99 10.07
N MET A 17 2.17 11.28 8.95
CA MET A 17 3.27 10.37 8.59
C MET A 17 4.58 11.14 8.35
N MET A 18 4.53 12.30 7.67
CA MET A 18 5.68 13.16 7.43
C MET A 18 6.37 13.64 8.71
N LYS A 19 5.64 13.91 9.80
CA LYS A 19 6.28 14.35 11.06
C LYS A 19 7.15 13.27 11.71
N ARG A 20 6.81 12.00 11.56
CA ARG A 20 7.67 10.89 12.04
C ARG A 20 8.83 10.63 11.09
N ILE A 21 8.60 10.70 9.78
CA ILE A 21 9.64 10.56 8.73
C ILE A 21 10.60 11.75 8.76
N LEU A 22 10.14 12.98 9.02
CA LEU A 22 11.01 14.15 9.14
C LEU A 22 12.02 14.02 10.30
N LEU A 23 11.67 13.39 11.42
CA LEU A 23 12.61 13.21 12.54
C LEU A 23 13.74 12.24 12.19
N THR A 24 13.44 11.15 11.49
CA THR A 24 14.47 10.18 11.05
C THR A 24 15.31 10.72 9.90
N PHE A 25 14.71 11.49 8.99
CA PHE A 25 15.44 12.10 7.88
C PHE A 25 16.32 13.28 8.30
N PHE A 26 15.88 14.09 9.27
CA PHE A 26 16.72 15.15 9.83
C PHE A 26 17.97 14.59 10.51
N MET A 27 17.87 13.40 11.09
CA MET A 27 19.04 12.68 11.66
C MET A 27 19.98 12.16 10.56
N VAL A 28 19.48 11.77 9.40
CA VAL A 28 20.27 11.33 8.24
C VAL A 28 20.93 12.53 7.54
N VAL A 29 20.23 13.64 7.36
CA VAL A 29 20.76 14.84 6.67
C VAL A 29 21.78 15.59 7.53
N THR A 30 21.64 15.59 8.86
CA THR A 30 22.66 16.19 9.75
C THR A 30 23.93 15.36 9.85
N LEU A 31 23.89 14.06 9.59
CA LEU A 31 25.09 13.21 9.46
C LEU A 31 25.89 13.50 8.18
N PHE A 32 25.28 14.11 7.16
CA PHE A 32 25.97 14.48 5.92
C PHE A 32 26.72 15.82 5.96
N LEU A 33 26.57 16.62 7.03
CA LEU A 33 27.17 17.96 7.11
C LEU A 33 28.56 18.02 7.76
N GLY A 34 29.15 16.88 8.17
CA GLY A 34 30.45 16.97 8.86
C GLY A 34 31.33 15.73 8.91
N ALA A 35 30.86 14.56 8.55
CA ALA A 35 31.68 13.36 8.43
C ALA A 35 31.80 12.99 6.96
N LYS A 36 33.00 12.77 6.44
CA LYS A 36 33.20 11.95 5.25
C LYS A 36 32.73 10.54 5.64
N ALA A 37 31.42 10.29 5.54
CA ALA A 37 30.88 8.95 5.57
C ALA A 37 31.58 8.20 4.44
N ASP A 38 32.25 7.11 4.77
CA ASP A 38 32.98 6.27 3.81
C ASP A 38 31.90 5.52 3.01
N THR A 39 31.29 6.22 2.04
CA THR A 39 30.23 5.67 1.19
C THR A 39 30.82 4.57 0.31
N TYR A 40 30.05 3.54 0.02
CA TYR A 40 30.53 2.39 -0.76
C TYR A 40 30.92 2.77 -2.20
N PHE A 41 30.30 3.84 -2.73
CA PHE A 41 30.67 4.52 -3.96
C PHE A 41 30.40 6.03 -3.82
N GLN A 42 30.93 6.83 -4.74
CA GLN A 42 30.73 8.28 -4.70
C GLN A 42 29.26 8.64 -4.99
N TYR A 43 28.65 9.40 -4.07
CA TYR A 43 27.32 9.94 -4.29
C TYR A 43 27.34 11.19 -5.19
N PRO A 44 26.24 11.45 -5.93
CA PRO A 44 26.12 12.68 -6.69
C PRO A 44 26.05 13.90 -5.75
N ILE A 45 26.74 14.97 -6.15
CA ILE A 45 26.71 16.25 -5.42
C ILE A 45 25.47 17.00 -5.89
N VAL A 46 24.57 17.28 -4.93
CA VAL A 46 23.34 18.03 -5.21
C VAL A 46 23.67 19.50 -5.42
N PRO A 47 23.25 20.14 -6.53
CA PRO A 47 23.47 21.57 -6.74
C PRO A 47 22.81 22.43 -5.65
N ASP A 48 23.51 23.48 -5.20
CA ASP A 48 23.00 24.42 -4.17
C ASP A 48 21.76 25.19 -4.63
N SER A 49 21.54 25.28 -5.95
CA SER A 49 20.34 25.91 -6.53
C SER A 49 19.04 25.15 -6.24
N LEU A 50 19.12 23.87 -5.87
CA LEU A 50 17.95 23.05 -5.51
C LEU A 50 17.62 23.26 -4.04
N SER A 51 16.55 24.01 -3.76
CA SER A 51 16.20 24.46 -2.42
C SER A 51 15.17 23.57 -1.71
N THR A 52 14.28 22.90 -2.45
CA THR A 52 13.26 22.05 -1.85
C THR A 52 13.77 20.64 -1.61
N LEU A 53 13.23 19.95 -0.59
CA LEU A 53 13.56 18.56 -0.34
C LEU A 53 13.24 17.67 -1.54
N GLN A 54 12.10 17.88 -2.18
CA GLN A 54 11.66 17.10 -3.33
C GLN A 54 12.60 17.29 -4.52
N ASP A 55 12.98 18.52 -4.89
CA ASP A 55 13.91 18.78 -6.01
C ASP A 55 15.27 18.09 -5.77
N ARG A 56 15.76 18.14 -4.52
CA ARG A 56 17.01 17.49 -4.12
C ARG A 56 16.90 15.97 -4.22
N CYS A 57 15.78 15.40 -3.76
CA CYS A 57 15.52 13.96 -3.87
C CYS A 57 15.30 13.53 -5.33
N ASP A 58 14.64 14.35 -6.15
CA ASP A 58 14.49 14.11 -7.58
C ASP A 58 15.84 14.07 -8.30
N TYR A 59 16.74 15.00 -7.97
CA TYR A 59 18.10 14.99 -8.49
C TYR A 59 18.87 13.75 -8.06
N LEU A 60 18.83 13.43 -6.75
CA LEU A 60 19.48 12.23 -6.22
C LEU A 60 18.92 10.95 -6.83
N ALA A 61 17.61 10.82 -6.96
CA ALA A 61 16.98 9.66 -7.58
C ALA A 61 17.46 9.43 -9.02
N ARG A 62 17.64 10.51 -9.79
CA ARG A 62 18.16 10.42 -11.17
C ARG A 62 19.62 10.03 -11.25
N HIS A 63 20.43 10.44 -10.31
CA HIS A 63 21.90 10.39 -10.40
C HIS A 63 22.54 9.41 -9.41
N PHE A 64 21.77 8.77 -8.53
CA PHE A 64 22.29 7.94 -7.43
C PHE A 64 23.30 6.88 -7.90
N TRP A 65 23.01 6.24 -9.02
CA TRP A 65 23.81 5.14 -9.55
C TRP A 65 24.80 5.55 -10.65
N ASP A 66 25.03 6.86 -10.89
CA ASP A 66 25.87 7.30 -12.00
C ASP A 66 27.35 6.97 -11.78
N PHE A 67 27.83 7.06 -10.54
CA PHE A 67 29.23 6.75 -10.18
C PHE A 67 29.39 5.33 -9.62
N CYS A 68 28.34 4.53 -9.61
CA CYS A 68 28.38 3.17 -9.09
C CYS A 68 28.79 2.17 -10.17
N ASP A 69 29.94 1.52 -9.98
CA ASP A 69 30.28 0.31 -10.74
C ASP A 69 29.49 -0.87 -10.17
N LEU A 70 28.32 -1.13 -10.74
CA LEU A 70 27.43 -2.21 -10.28
C LEU A 70 28.11 -3.57 -10.22
N LYS A 71 29.11 -3.86 -11.10
CA LYS A 71 29.83 -5.13 -11.06
C LYS A 71 30.66 -5.26 -9.77
N LYS A 72 31.33 -4.19 -9.38
CA LYS A 72 32.12 -4.15 -8.13
C LYS A 72 31.19 -4.05 -6.92
N ALA A 73 30.14 -3.23 -6.99
CA ALA A 73 29.24 -3.02 -5.87
C ALA A 73 28.56 -4.32 -5.42
N PHE A 74 28.13 -5.19 -6.33
CA PHE A 74 27.54 -6.48 -5.99
C PHE A 74 28.55 -7.53 -5.47
N SER A 75 29.85 -7.24 -5.40
CA SER A 75 30.82 -8.13 -4.74
C SER A 75 30.58 -8.23 -3.23
N SER A 76 29.96 -7.23 -2.61
CA SER A 76 29.49 -7.26 -1.22
C SER A 76 27.98 -7.02 -1.13
N ARG A 77 27.22 -8.10 -1.02
CA ARG A 77 25.75 -8.04 -0.88
C ARG A 77 25.30 -7.20 0.32
N GLN A 78 26.05 -7.27 1.43
CA GLN A 78 25.73 -6.50 2.64
C GLN A 78 25.85 -4.99 2.40
N LYS A 79 26.98 -4.55 1.83
CA LYS A 79 27.17 -3.12 1.51
C LYS A 79 26.16 -2.65 0.48
N MET A 80 25.91 -3.46 -0.57
CA MET A 80 24.92 -3.13 -1.59
C MET A 80 23.50 -3.01 -0.99
N ALA A 81 23.14 -3.84 -0.02
CA ALA A 81 21.85 -3.73 0.67
C ALA A 81 21.74 -2.42 1.46
N GLN A 82 22.80 -1.98 2.11
CA GLN A 82 22.84 -0.69 2.83
C GLN A 82 22.64 0.49 1.87
N GLU A 83 23.40 0.51 0.76
CA GLU A 83 23.25 1.55 -0.27
C GLU A 83 21.86 1.56 -0.91
N PHE A 84 21.29 0.37 -1.11
CA PHE A 84 19.94 0.24 -1.64
C PHE A 84 18.88 0.77 -0.66
N SER A 85 19.07 0.60 0.64
CA SER A 85 18.18 1.20 1.65
C SER A 85 18.24 2.73 1.62
N VAL A 86 19.45 3.31 1.47
CA VAL A 86 19.59 4.76 1.27
C VAL A 86 18.88 5.21 -0.01
N TYR A 87 19.06 4.47 -1.10
CA TYR A 87 18.38 4.76 -2.36
C TYR A 87 16.86 4.74 -2.21
N LEU A 88 16.27 3.71 -1.57
CA LEU A 88 14.83 3.65 -1.34
C LEU A 88 14.33 4.81 -0.48
N SER A 89 15.08 5.25 0.53
CA SER A 89 14.69 6.40 1.36
C SER A 89 14.68 7.72 0.56
N ILE A 90 15.57 7.85 -0.44
CA ILE A 90 15.56 8.98 -1.37
C ILE A 90 14.30 8.94 -2.25
N LEU A 91 13.99 7.76 -2.81
CA LEU A 91 12.82 7.59 -3.68
C LEU A 91 11.49 7.93 -2.98
N GLN A 92 11.38 7.64 -1.68
CA GLN A 92 10.18 7.97 -0.89
C GLN A 92 9.90 9.47 -0.80
N ASN A 93 10.90 10.31 -1.00
CA ASN A 93 10.81 11.77 -0.93
C ASN A 93 10.93 12.45 -2.31
N ALA A 94 11.14 11.67 -3.35
CA ALA A 94 11.15 12.15 -4.72
C ALA A 94 9.72 12.22 -5.30
N SER A 95 9.56 12.95 -6.40
CA SER A 95 8.33 12.87 -7.19
C SER A 95 8.15 11.46 -7.75
N ALA A 96 6.90 11.02 -7.91
CA ALA A 96 6.58 9.69 -8.44
C ALA A 96 7.27 9.44 -9.80
N ASP A 97 7.23 10.43 -10.70
CA ASP A 97 7.85 10.33 -12.03
C ASP A 97 9.38 10.13 -11.93
N SER A 98 10.05 10.87 -11.05
CA SER A 98 11.50 10.74 -10.85
C SER A 98 11.86 9.39 -10.22
N ALA A 99 11.08 8.94 -9.25
CA ALA A 99 11.27 7.66 -8.58
C ALA A 99 11.08 6.49 -9.56
N PHE A 100 9.98 6.45 -10.32
CA PHE A 100 9.72 5.40 -11.30
C PHE A 100 10.78 5.35 -12.41
N ALA A 101 11.12 6.50 -13.00
CA ALA A 101 12.16 6.57 -14.02
C ALA A 101 13.54 6.11 -13.48
N SER A 102 13.81 6.34 -12.20
CA SER A 102 15.05 5.90 -11.57
C SER A 102 15.08 4.38 -11.39
N VAL A 103 13.98 3.78 -10.88
CA VAL A 103 13.86 2.32 -10.72
C VAL A 103 13.92 1.62 -12.07
N GLU A 104 13.24 2.15 -13.10
CA GLU A 104 13.29 1.59 -14.45
C GLU A 104 14.72 1.58 -15.01
N ARG A 105 15.47 2.67 -14.84
CA ARG A 105 16.89 2.72 -15.26
C ARG A 105 17.76 1.71 -14.52
N LEU A 106 17.58 1.56 -13.21
CA LEU A 106 18.34 0.61 -12.41
C LEU A 106 18.02 -0.83 -12.85
N THR A 107 16.75 -1.19 -12.94
CA THR A 107 16.32 -2.54 -13.33
C THR A 107 16.76 -2.90 -14.75
N LYS A 108 16.74 -1.93 -15.68
CA LYS A 108 17.29 -2.10 -17.03
C LYS A 108 18.81 -2.36 -17.04
N LYS A 109 19.57 -1.63 -16.22
CA LYS A 109 21.01 -1.92 -16.06
C LYS A 109 21.27 -3.34 -15.53
N LEU A 110 20.33 -3.90 -14.76
CA LEU A 110 20.39 -5.25 -14.18
C LEU A 110 19.76 -6.35 -15.03
N GLU A 111 19.16 -6.04 -16.17
CA GLU A 111 18.48 -7.01 -17.04
C GLU A 111 19.35 -8.23 -17.41
N LYS A 112 20.65 -7.99 -17.66
CA LYS A 112 21.63 -9.03 -17.97
C LYS A 112 22.23 -9.73 -16.75
N ARG A 113 21.84 -9.32 -15.56
CA ARG A 113 22.36 -9.75 -14.25
C ARG A 113 21.20 -10.25 -13.36
N PRO A 114 20.57 -11.38 -13.69
CA PRO A 114 19.32 -11.83 -13.06
C PRO A 114 19.45 -12.05 -11.55
N SER A 115 20.60 -12.54 -11.05
CA SER A 115 20.82 -12.75 -9.62
C SER A 115 20.93 -11.43 -8.83
N ASP A 116 21.42 -10.36 -9.47
CA ASP A 116 21.51 -9.04 -8.84
C ASP A 116 20.19 -8.31 -8.88
N LEU A 117 19.43 -8.44 -9.98
CA LEU A 117 18.06 -7.96 -10.08
C LEU A 117 17.19 -8.62 -9.02
N LEU A 118 17.24 -9.95 -8.91
CA LEU A 118 16.47 -10.71 -7.92
C LEU A 118 16.82 -10.25 -6.49
N PHE A 119 18.12 -10.11 -6.19
CA PHE A 119 18.56 -9.62 -4.89
C PHE A 119 17.98 -8.25 -4.53
N LEU A 120 17.99 -7.27 -5.44
CA LEU A 120 17.39 -5.96 -5.16
C LEU A 120 15.87 -6.02 -5.08
N THR A 121 15.23 -6.88 -5.87
CA THR A 121 13.77 -7.11 -5.77
C THR A 121 13.39 -7.66 -4.40
N GLU A 122 14.17 -8.61 -3.86
CA GLU A 122 13.97 -9.15 -2.50
C GLU A 122 14.26 -8.11 -1.41
N ARG A 123 15.19 -7.19 -1.64
CA ARG A 123 15.42 -6.07 -0.71
C ARG A 123 14.27 -5.05 -0.76
N ALA A 124 13.75 -4.77 -1.96
CA ALA A 124 12.57 -3.92 -2.13
C ALA A 124 11.34 -4.56 -1.47
N GLU A 125 11.13 -5.88 -1.64
CA GLU A 125 10.09 -6.64 -0.94
C GLU A 125 10.17 -6.44 0.59
N ALA A 126 11.33 -6.64 1.16
CA ALA A 126 11.54 -6.55 2.61
C ALA A 126 11.31 -5.13 3.17
N GLN A 127 11.52 -4.07 2.38
CA GLN A 127 11.47 -2.69 2.86
C GLN A 127 10.20 -1.93 2.45
N LEU A 128 9.50 -2.39 1.39
CA LEU A 128 8.36 -1.67 0.83
C LEU A 128 7.05 -2.49 0.82
N TYR A 129 7.13 -3.80 1.10
CA TYR A 129 5.98 -4.68 0.92
C TYR A 129 5.73 -5.63 2.09
N SER A 130 6.76 -6.23 2.68
CA SER A 130 6.59 -7.27 3.72
C SER A 130 5.81 -6.73 4.93
N ASP A 131 5.23 -7.63 5.71
CA ASP A 131 4.56 -7.35 6.99
C ASP A 131 5.49 -6.66 8.02
N THR A 132 6.80 -6.89 7.90
CA THR A 132 7.83 -6.27 8.75
C THR A 132 8.39 -4.97 8.17
N ALA A 133 7.93 -4.51 7.00
CA ALA A 133 8.36 -3.24 6.43
C ALA A 133 7.84 -2.07 7.27
N GLU A 134 8.70 -1.07 7.50
CA GLU A 134 8.31 0.14 8.25
C GLU A 134 7.24 0.96 7.51
N VAL A 135 7.18 0.83 6.19
CA VAL A 135 6.24 1.53 5.32
C VAL A 135 5.95 0.71 4.08
N TRP A 136 4.69 0.68 3.67
CA TRP A 136 4.27 0.07 2.42
C TRP A 136 4.15 1.13 1.32
N ILE A 137 4.91 0.95 0.23
CA ILE A 137 4.86 1.82 -0.95
C ILE A 137 4.78 0.93 -2.19
N ASP A 138 3.58 0.49 -2.48
CA ASP A 138 3.29 -0.47 -3.55
C ASP A 138 3.76 0.03 -4.92
N GLU A 139 3.56 1.32 -5.18
CA GLU A 139 3.95 1.97 -6.43
C GLU A 139 5.47 1.90 -6.66
N LEU A 140 6.28 1.96 -5.60
CA LEU A 140 7.73 1.80 -5.70
C LEU A 140 8.17 0.34 -5.78
N TYR A 141 7.41 -0.57 -5.18
CA TYR A 141 7.73 -2.00 -5.21
C TYR A 141 7.39 -2.65 -6.56
N LEU A 142 6.25 -2.31 -7.14
CA LEU A 142 5.77 -2.88 -8.40
C LEU A 142 6.78 -2.87 -9.56
N PRO A 143 7.53 -1.79 -9.84
CA PRO A 143 8.54 -1.80 -10.90
C PRO A 143 9.64 -2.86 -10.72
N PHE A 144 10.03 -3.17 -9.48
CA PHE A 144 11.05 -4.20 -9.21
C PHE A 144 10.52 -5.59 -9.53
N ILE A 145 9.33 -5.95 -9.04
CA ILE A 145 8.76 -7.27 -9.32
C ILE A 145 8.42 -7.44 -10.79
N ARG A 146 7.91 -6.42 -11.47
CA ARG A 146 7.66 -6.43 -12.91
C ARG A 146 8.94 -6.68 -13.71
N ALA A 147 10.06 -6.06 -13.33
CA ALA A 147 11.35 -6.31 -13.95
C ALA A 147 11.83 -7.75 -13.72
N ALA A 148 11.66 -8.28 -12.50
CA ALA A 148 12.00 -9.67 -12.18
C ALA A 148 11.12 -10.68 -12.95
N ILE A 149 9.80 -10.43 -13.03
CA ILE A 149 8.83 -11.25 -13.79
C ILE A 149 9.18 -11.27 -15.28
N ALA A 150 9.51 -10.10 -15.85
CA ALA A 150 9.84 -9.97 -17.26
C ALA A 150 11.20 -10.62 -17.64
N ASN A 151 12.10 -10.80 -16.68
CA ASN A 151 13.44 -11.33 -16.93
C ASN A 151 13.40 -12.82 -17.31
N LYS A 152 13.76 -13.16 -18.55
CA LYS A 152 13.70 -14.53 -19.08
C LYS A 152 14.70 -15.51 -18.43
N LYS A 153 15.71 -15.01 -17.70
CA LYS A 153 16.73 -15.83 -17.05
C LYS A 153 16.41 -16.18 -15.60
N ILE A 154 15.38 -15.58 -15.01
CA ILE A 154 14.84 -15.98 -13.71
C ILE A 154 13.80 -17.08 -13.96
N ASP A 155 13.91 -18.19 -13.25
CA ASP A 155 13.04 -19.35 -13.43
C ASP A 155 11.60 -19.09 -12.95
N LYS A 156 10.66 -19.93 -13.42
CA LYS A 156 9.23 -19.76 -13.13
C LYS A 156 8.88 -19.94 -11.64
N ALA A 157 9.57 -20.87 -10.96
CA ALA A 157 9.29 -21.14 -9.55
C ALA A 157 9.65 -19.93 -8.68
N THR A 158 10.82 -19.34 -8.91
CA THR A 158 11.27 -18.10 -8.25
C THR A 158 10.31 -16.93 -8.52
N LYS A 159 9.76 -16.85 -9.73
CA LYS A 159 8.82 -15.78 -10.10
C LYS A 159 7.42 -15.95 -9.54
N ALA A 160 7.00 -17.13 -9.18
CA ALA A 160 5.60 -17.45 -8.86
C ALA A 160 5.04 -16.51 -7.79
N ARG A 161 5.79 -16.26 -6.70
CA ARG A 161 5.38 -15.33 -5.64
C ARG A 161 5.25 -13.89 -6.15
N PHE A 162 6.18 -13.42 -6.98
CA PHE A 162 6.13 -12.07 -7.53
C PHE A 162 4.95 -11.86 -8.47
N VAL A 163 4.59 -12.89 -9.26
CA VAL A 163 3.40 -12.86 -10.12
C VAL A 163 2.14 -12.72 -9.27
N HIS A 164 2.04 -13.48 -8.18
CA HIS A 164 0.92 -13.38 -7.25
C HIS A 164 0.85 -11.98 -6.60
N GLN A 165 1.97 -11.49 -6.05
CA GLN A 165 2.06 -10.15 -5.47
C GLN A 165 1.71 -9.05 -6.48
N GLU A 166 2.23 -9.15 -7.71
CA GLU A 166 1.95 -8.18 -8.79
C GLU A 166 0.45 -8.13 -9.12
N THR A 167 -0.20 -9.29 -9.20
CA THR A 167 -1.64 -9.38 -9.47
C THR A 167 -2.45 -8.70 -8.36
N ILE A 168 -2.21 -9.06 -7.11
CA ILE A 168 -2.92 -8.49 -5.96
C ILE A 168 -2.68 -6.98 -5.84
N LEU A 169 -1.43 -6.55 -5.91
CA LEU A 169 -1.09 -5.13 -5.80
C LEU A 169 -1.68 -4.30 -6.94
N SER A 170 -1.56 -4.78 -8.19
CA SER A 170 -2.12 -4.06 -9.34
C SER A 170 -3.63 -3.91 -9.25
N ASN A 171 -4.32 -4.90 -8.68
CA ASN A 171 -5.77 -4.83 -8.45
C ASN A 171 -6.14 -3.91 -7.29
N SER A 172 -5.26 -3.74 -6.31
CA SER A 172 -5.55 -3.04 -5.04
C SER A 172 -4.97 -1.63 -4.97
N LEU A 173 -4.40 -1.09 -6.05
CA LEU A 173 -3.89 0.29 -6.04
C LEU A 173 -5.03 1.31 -5.93
N PRO A 174 -4.86 2.38 -5.12
CA PRO A 174 -5.78 3.51 -5.13
C PRO A 174 -5.96 4.10 -6.52
N GLY A 175 -7.21 4.38 -6.90
CA GLY A 175 -7.60 4.85 -8.23
C GLY A 175 -7.98 3.75 -9.21
N ASN A 176 -7.57 2.49 -8.99
CA ASN A 176 -8.02 1.35 -9.78
C ASN A 176 -9.44 0.93 -9.39
N THR A 177 -10.13 0.27 -10.30
CA THR A 177 -11.40 -0.39 -9.98
C THR A 177 -11.11 -1.59 -9.08
N ALA A 178 -11.84 -1.72 -7.98
CA ALA A 178 -11.74 -2.87 -7.10
C ALA A 178 -12.05 -4.17 -7.87
N PRO A 179 -11.36 -5.27 -7.57
CA PRO A 179 -11.68 -6.55 -8.19
C PRO A 179 -13.10 -6.99 -7.81
N SER A 180 -13.72 -7.75 -8.71
CA SER A 180 -14.98 -8.43 -8.42
C SER A 180 -14.83 -9.35 -7.21
N LEU A 181 -15.76 -9.29 -6.28
CA LEU A 181 -15.75 -10.11 -5.07
C LEU A 181 -17.11 -10.79 -4.89
N PRO A 182 -17.28 -12.03 -5.39
CA PRO A 182 -18.44 -12.84 -5.07
C PRO A 182 -18.43 -13.18 -3.58
N TYR A 183 -19.61 -13.30 -2.97
CA TYR A 183 -19.75 -13.68 -1.57
C TYR A 183 -21.07 -14.43 -1.33
N THR A 184 -21.18 -15.07 -0.19
CA THR A 184 -22.46 -15.60 0.34
C THR A 184 -22.86 -14.76 1.55
N ASP A 185 -24.07 -14.19 1.52
CA ASP A 185 -24.58 -13.38 2.62
C ASP A 185 -25.00 -14.23 3.84
N ARG A 186 -25.34 -13.57 4.96
CA ARG A 186 -25.80 -14.25 6.19
C ARG A 186 -27.06 -15.08 6.02
N ASN A 187 -27.87 -14.83 4.96
CA ASN A 187 -29.07 -15.58 4.63
C ASN A 187 -28.79 -16.75 3.68
N GLY A 188 -27.54 -16.96 3.29
CA GLY A 188 -27.12 -17.99 2.34
C GLY A 188 -27.34 -17.62 0.87
N LEU A 189 -27.61 -16.35 0.57
CA LEU A 189 -27.83 -15.87 -0.79
C LEU A 189 -26.51 -15.42 -1.42
N PRO A 190 -26.26 -15.75 -2.71
CA PRO A 190 -25.11 -15.27 -3.42
C PRO A 190 -25.21 -13.78 -3.73
N GLY A 191 -24.12 -13.05 -3.55
CA GLY A 191 -23.97 -11.66 -3.90
C GLY A 191 -22.63 -11.37 -4.55
N ASN A 192 -22.45 -10.13 -4.97
CA ASN A 192 -21.18 -9.65 -5.50
C ASN A 192 -20.99 -8.17 -5.16
N LEU A 193 -19.78 -7.78 -4.80
CA LEU A 193 -19.43 -6.39 -4.49
C LEU A 193 -19.77 -5.43 -5.64
N ASP A 194 -19.65 -5.90 -6.90
CA ASP A 194 -19.95 -5.11 -8.11
C ASP A 194 -21.41 -4.65 -8.19
N ASN A 195 -22.32 -5.30 -7.46
CA ASN A 195 -23.76 -5.00 -7.49
C ASN A 195 -24.13 -3.82 -6.57
N ASP A 196 -23.22 -3.32 -5.76
CA ASP A 196 -23.52 -2.20 -4.88
C ASP A 196 -23.46 -0.87 -5.65
N SER A 197 -24.47 -0.02 -5.45
CA SER A 197 -24.65 1.24 -6.17
C SER A 197 -24.54 2.48 -5.26
N ALA A 198 -24.11 2.31 -4.01
CA ALA A 198 -23.97 3.42 -3.07
C ALA A 198 -22.92 4.43 -3.53
N GLN A 199 -23.01 5.67 -3.04
CA GLN A 199 -22.00 6.69 -3.37
C GLN A 199 -20.62 6.34 -2.82
N VAL A 200 -20.59 5.68 -1.66
CA VAL A 200 -19.41 5.17 -1.01
C VAL A 200 -19.68 3.75 -0.52
N VAL A 201 -18.82 2.82 -0.89
CA VAL A 201 -18.85 1.45 -0.38
C VAL A 201 -17.65 1.26 0.53
N VAL A 202 -17.89 0.84 1.77
CA VAL A 202 -16.86 0.42 2.70
C VAL A 202 -16.86 -1.09 2.73
N VAL A 203 -15.75 -1.69 2.27
CA VAL A 203 -15.53 -3.14 2.43
C VAL A 203 -14.76 -3.35 3.72
N PHE A 204 -15.36 -4.07 4.65
CA PHE A 204 -14.78 -4.41 5.95
C PHE A 204 -14.43 -5.89 5.97
N PHE A 205 -13.16 -6.20 5.73
CA PHE A 205 -12.64 -7.55 5.88
C PHE A 205 -12.37 -7.84 7.35
N ASN A 206 -12.93 -8.94 7.83
CA ASN A 206 -12.92 -9.26 9.25
C ASN A 206 -12.90 -10.78 9.49
N ASP A 207 -12.66 -11.11 10.77
CA ASP A 207 -12.85 -12.43 11.32
C ASP A 207 -13.74 -12.27 12.57
N PRO A 208 -14.87 -12.98 12.67
CA PRO A 208 -15.76 -12.89 13.83
C PRO A 208 -15.11 -13.26 15.15
N ASP A 209 -14.08 -14.11 15.14
CA ASP A 209 -13.35 -14.54 16.35
C ASP A 209 -12.22 -13.55 16.74
N CYS A 210 -11.95 -12.55 15.90
CA CYS A 210 -10.95 -11.52 16.15
C CYS A 210 -11.50 -10.42 17.07
N SER A 211 -10.87 -10.19 18.22
CA SER A 211 -11.26 -9.16 19.19
C SER A 211 -11.20 -7.73 18.60
N ASP A 212 -10.16 -7.45 17.81
CA ASP A 212 -9.97 -6.14 17.19
C ASP A 212 -11.01 -5.88 16.10
N CYS A 213 -11.43 -6.92 15.37
CA CYS A 213 -12.50 -6.86 14.39
C CYS A 213 -13.84 -6.54 15.07
N ASN A 214 -14.13 -7.18 16.20
CA ASN A 214 -15.33 -6.92 16.98
C ASN A 214 -15.33 -5.50 17.54
N LEU A 215 -14.20 -5.02 18.05
CA LEU A 215 -14.07 -3.64 18.52
C LEU A 215 -14.28 -2.64 17.36
N ALA A 216 -13.69 -2.89 16.21
CA ALA A 216 -13.84 -2.05 15.02
C ALA A 216 -15.30 -2.01 14.55
N ARG A 217 -15.99 -3.17 14.51
CA ARG A 217 -17.42 -3.29 14.20
C ARG A 217 -18.29 -2.45 15.14
N ILE A 218 -18.09 -2.61 16.45
CA ILE A 218 -18.84 -1.88 17.47
C ILE A 218 -18.63 -0.37 17.32
N ARG A 219 -17.38 0.07 17.15
CA ARG A 219 -17.05 1.49 16.98
C ARG A 219 -17.65 2.07 15.71
N LEU A 220 -17.61 1.34 14.60
CA LEU A 220 -18.21 1.76 13.32
C LEU A 220 -19.72 1.90 13.45
N HIS A 221 -20.38 0.93 14.08
CA HIS A 221 -21.83 0.95 14.28
C HIS A 221 -22.29 2.05 15.26
N ALA A 222 -21.51 2.34 16.30
CA ALA A 222 -21.85 3.32 17.32
C ALA A 222 -21.48 4.77 16.93
N ASP A 223 -20.72 5.00 15.87
CA ASP A 223 -20.36 6.36 15.43
C ASP A 223 -21.55 7.05 14.76
N ILE A 224 -21.93 8.21 15.29
CA ILE A 224 -23.12 8.97 14.83
C ILE A 224 -22.95 9.37 13.35
N SER A 225 -21.77 9.79 12.93
CA SER A 225 -21.54 10.22 11.54
C SER A 225 -21.65 9.03 10.56
N ALA A 226 -21.14 7.86 10.96
CA ALA A 226 -21.26 6.63 10.20
C ALA A 226 -22.73 6.21 10.09
N SER A 227 -23.45 6.14 11.22
CA SER A 227 -24.87 5.73 11.24
C SER A 227 -25.71 6.60 10.33
N GLU A 228 -25.62 7.93 10.47
CA GLU A 228 -26.41 8.86 9.63
C GLU A 228 -26.13 8.72 8.13
N LEU A 229 -24.86 8.48 7.73
CA LEU A 229 -24.48 8.28 6.33
C LEU A 229 -24.97 6.93 5.79
N ILE A 230 -25.00 5.90 6.63
CA ILE A 230 -25.51 4.56 6.29
C ILE A 230 -27.04 4.62 6.17
N ASP A 231 -27.73 5.21 7.14
CA ASP A 231 -29.18 5.34 7.16
C ASP A 231 -29.70 6.18 5.97
N ALA A 232 -28.93 7.19 5.57
CA ALA A 232 -29.21 7.98 4.37
C ALA A 232 -28.89 7.24 3.05
N GLY A 233 -28.34 6.03 3.08
CA GLY A 233 -27.93 5.27 1.89
C GLY A 233 -26.74 5.87 1.14
N THR A 234 -26.07 6.87 1.72
CA THR A 234 -24.86 7.48 1.13
C THR A 234 -23.67 6.54 1.23
N VAL A 235 -23.56 5.83 2.35
CA VAL A 235 -22.54 4.82 2.62
C VAL A 235 -23.18 3.45 2.73
N ARG A 236 -22.62 2.47 2.06
CA ARG A 236 -22.91 1.04 2.25
C ARG A 236 -21.72 0.37 2.91
N VAL A 237 -21.98 -0.39 3.97
CA VAL A 237 -20.97 -1.27 4.57
C VAL A 237 -21.19 -2.68 4.08
N VAL A 238 -20.15 -3.27 3.50
CA VAL A 238 -20.08 -4.68 3.08
C VAL A 238 -19.03 -5.35 3.95
N SER A 239 -19.49 -6.09 4.96
CA SER A 239 -18.65 -6.84 5.89
C SER A 239 -18.40 -8.23 5.31
N ILE A 240 -17.14 -8.55 5.02
CA ILE A 240 -16.70 -9.82 4.45
C ILE A 240 -15.84 -10.57 5.45
N ALA A 241 -16.37 -11.70 5.95
CA ALA A 241 -15.58 -12.61 6.77
C ALA A 241 -14.71 -13.51 5.90
N LEU A 242 -13.44 -13.70 6.31
CA LEU A 242 -12.48 -14.56 5.61
C LEU A 242 -12.64 -16.02 6.03
N THR A 243 -13.86 -16.54 5.89
CA THR A 243 -14.23 -17.90 6.32
C THR A 243 -15.32 -18.48 5.42
N ASP A 244 -15.57 -19.77 5.55
CA ASP A 244 -16.69 -20.42 4.90
C ASP A 244 -18.05 -19.91 5.45
N PRO A 245 -19.06 -19.77 4.59
CA PRO A 245 -20.41 -19.31 4.99
C PRO A 245 -21.23 -20.43 5.64
N ASP A 246 -20.67 -21.08 6.66
CA ASP A 246 -21.28 -22.18 7.37
C ASP A 246 -22.26 -21.72 8.50
N GLU A 247 -22.83 -22.66 9.24
CA GLU A 247 -23.76 -22.37 10.33
C GLU A 247 -23.07 -21.68 11.51
N SER A 248 -21.82 -22.06 11.81
CA SER A 248 -21.04 -21.47 12.90
C SER A 248 -20.79 -19.98 12.64
N TRP A 249 -20.39 -19.64 11.42
CA TRP A 249 -20.22 -18.25 11.02
C TRP A 249 -21.56 -17.47 11.09
N ARG A 250 -22.66 -18.03 10.60
CA ARG A 250 -23.98 -17.35 10.67
C ARG A 250 -24.40 -17.04 12.09
N LEU A 251 -24.12 -17.94 13.03
CA LEU A 251 -24.36 -17.71 14.45
C LEU A 251 -23.47 -16.61 15.01
N ALA A 252 -22.19 -16.59 14.63
CA ALA A 252 -21.22 -15.60 15.11
C ALA A 252 -21.54 -14.16 14.61
N VAL A 253 -22.19 -14.02 13.45
CA VAL A 253 -22.54 -12.71 12.90
C VAL A 253 -24.01 -12.32 13.09
N ALA A 254 -24.76 -13.06 13.89
CA ALA A 254 -26.19 -12.84 14.09
C ALA A 254 -26.53 -11.44 14.65
N ASP A 255 -25.64 -10.86 15.46
CA ASP A 255 -25.77 -9.55 16.09
C ASP A 255 -25.19 -8.40 15.25
N TYR A 256 -24.72 -8.66 14.03
CA TYR A 256 -24.21 -7.60 13.15
C TYR A 256 -25.37 -6.71 12.65
N PRO A 257 -25.12 -5.40 12.41
CA PRO A 257 -26.16 -4.46 12.00
C PRO A 257 -26.96 -4.95 10.79
N GLU A 258 -28.27 -4.80 10.83
CA GLU A 258 -29.15 -5.19 9.71
C GLU A 258 -28.98 -4.31 8.47
N THR A 259 -28.52 -3.08 8.66
CA THR A 259 -28.24 -2.12 7.58
C THR A 259 -27.00 -2.46 6.77
N TRP A 260 -26.18 -3.40 7.26
CA TRP A 260 -24.96 -3.85 6.58
C TRP A 260 -25.24 -5.06 5.70
N VAL A 261 -24.49 -5.18 4.60
CA VAL A 261 -24.31 -6.46 3.93
C VAL A 261 -23.29 -7.24 4.76
N VAL A 262 -23.72 -8.37 5.33
CA VAL A 262 -22.83 -9.24 6.11
C VAL A 262 -22.70 -10.55 5.36
N ALA A 263 -21.48 -10.86 4.95
CA ALA A 263 -21.19 -11.92 4.01
C ALA A 263 -19.85 -12.61 4.35
N ALA A 264 -19.59 -13.74 3.71
CA ALA A 264 -18.36 -14.49 3.83
C ALA A 264 -17.79 -14.85 2.45
N ASN A 265 -16.48 -14.83 2.36
CA ASN A 265 -15.69 -15.36 1.24
C ASN A 265 -14.30 -15.79 1.77
N PRO A 266 -13.99 -17.09 1.83
CA PRO A 266 -12.70 -17.59 2.33
C PRO A 266 -11.50 -17.23 1.43
N ASP A 267 -11.75 -16.91 0.16
CA ASP A 267 -10.73 -16.67 -0.87
C ASP A 267 -10.54 -15.17 -1.18
N ALA A 268 -11.08 -14.27 -0.35
CA ALA A 268 -11.03 -12.83 -0.62
C ALA A 268 -9.58 -12.28 -0.67
N ASP A 269 -8.66 -12.89 0.08
CA ASP A 269 -7.24 -12.55 0.09
C ASP A 269 -6.50 -12.94 -1.20
N LEU A 270 -7.09 -13.79 -2.05
CA LEU A 270 -6.55 -14.10 -3.37
C LEU A 270 -6.74 -12.94 -4.37
N THR A 271 -7.60 -11.97 -4.04
CA THR A 271 -7.93 -10.86 -4.94
C THR A 271 -7.69 -9.49 -4.34
N PHE A 272 -7.86 -9.34 -3.03
CA PHE A 272 -7.61 -8.11 -2.29
C PHE A 272 -6.30 -8.19 -1.51
N ASP A 273 -5.61 -7.08 -1.42
CA ASP A 273 -4.40 -6.95 -0.58
C ASP A 273 -4.80 -6.87 0.89
N LEU A 274 -4.74 -7.99 1.57
CA LEU A 274 -5.09 -8.12 2.99
C LEU A 274 -3.87 -8.41 3.88
N ARG A 275 -2.68 -8.02 3.45
CA ARG A 275 -1.43 -8.26 4.20
C ARG A 275 -1.35 -7.54 5.55
N SER A 276 -2.17 -6.51 5.78
CA SER A 276 -2.32 -5.88 7.10
C SER A 276 -2.96 -6.81 8.15
N GLY A 277 -3.55 -7.91 7.68
CA GLY A 277 -4.43 -8.74 8.51
C GLY A 277 -5.81 -8.11 8.68
N THR A 278 -6.61 -8.69 9.56
CA THR A 278 -7.94 -8.16 9.91
C THR A 278 -7.90 -7.48 11.29
N PRO A 279 -8.67 -6.41 11.51
CA PRO A 279 -9.63 -5.75 10.61
C PRO A 279 -8.97 -4.93 9.50
N GLU A 280 -9.46 -5.05 8.26
CA GLU A 280 -8.99 -4.27 7.13
C GLU A 280 -10.16 -3.52 6.47
N PHE A 281 -9.96 -2.24 6.13
CA PHE A 281 -10.99 -1.43 5.48
C PHE A 281 -10.53 -0.91 4.13
N TYR A 282 -11.37 -1.16 3.12
CA TYR A 282 -11.30 -0.50 1.82
C TYR A 282 -12.45 0.50 1.68
N VAL A 283 -12.18 1.63 1.07
CA VAL A 283 -13.21 2.61 0.72
C VAL A 283 -13.24 2.77 -0.79
N LEU A 284 -14.41 2.48 -1.39
CA LEU A 284 -14.66 2.57 -2.81
C LEU A 284 -15.59 3.75 -3.10
N ASP A 285 -15.43 4.40 -4.25
CA ASP A 285 -16.41 5.38 -4.73
C ASP A 285 -17.56 4.70 -5.51
N LYS A 286 -18.53 5.52 -5.98
CA LYS A 286 -19.67 5.08 -6.77
C LYS A 286 -19.33 4.35 -8.10
N ASN A 287 -18.09 4.43 -8.56
CA ASN A 287 -17.59 3.74 -9.74
C ASN A 287 -16.73 2.53 -9.33
N HIS A 288 -16.83 2.10 -8.08
CA HIS A 288 -16.03 1.03 -7.48
C HIS A 288 -14.51 1.26 -7.55
N LYS A 289 -14.06 2.51 -7.68
CA LYS A 289 -12.65 2.82 -7.61
C LYS A 289 -12.19 2.86 -6.16
N ILE A 290 -11.09 2.17 -5.88
CA ILE A 290 -10.44 2.18 -4.56
C ILE A 290 -9.97 3.61 -4.28
N ARG A 291 -10.48 4.18 -3.22
CA ARG A 291 -10.05 5.50 -2.74
C ARG A 291 -9.06 5.38 -1.60
N PHE A 292 -9.28 4.38 -0.75
CA PHE A 292 -8.39 4.07 0.37
C PHE A 292 -8.35 2.57 0.61
N LYS A 293 -7.22 2.10 1.10
CA LYS A 293 -7.00 0.77 1.65
C LYS A 293 -6.11 0.87 2.89
N HIS A 294 -5.98 -0.22 3.62
CA HIS A 294 -5.17 -0.30 4.85
C HIS A 294 -5.53 0.78 5.87
N LEU A 295 -6.83 1.04 6.01
CA LEU A 295 -7.33 1.98 7.00
C LEU A 295 -7.58 1.29 8.33
N GLY A 296 -7.12 1.92 9.41
CA GLY A 296 -7.64 1.63 10.75
C GLY A 296 -9.00 2.27 10.97
N ILE A 297 -9.75 1.80 11.97
CA ILE A 297 -11.09 2.31 12.29
C ILE A 297 -11.09 3.82 12.56
N ASP A 298 -10.09 4.39 13.21
CA ASP A 298 -10.02 5.83 13.49
C ASP A 298 -9.94 6.66 12.20
N GLN A 299 -9.14 6.21 11.24
CA GLN A 299 -9.00 6.88 9.94
C GLN A 299 -10.31 6.81 9.14
N LEU A 300 -11.00 5.65 9.16
CA LEU A 300 -12.30 5.50 8.52
C LEU A 300 -13.35 6.45 9.11
N LEU A 301 -13.44 6.53 10.44
CA LEU A 301 -14.36 7.43 11.13
C LEU A 301 -14.04 8.91 10.85
N ASP A 302 -12.76 9.27 10.72
CA ASP A 302 -12.37 10.62 10.31
C ASP A 302 -12.82 10.95 8.88
N ILE A 303 -12.77 9.99 7.96
CA ILE A 303 -13.31 10.14 6.60
C ILE A 303 -14.83 10.41 6.66
N PHE A 304 -15.60 9.67 7.47
CA PHE A 304 -17.04 9.87 7.61
C PHE A 304 -17.39 11.24 8.19
N ARG A 305 -16.69 11.69 9.23
CA ARG A 305 -16.87 13.06 9.77
C ARG A 305 -16.61 14.14 8.72
N GLN A 306 -15.66 13.90 7.81
CA GLN A 306 -15.37 14.84 6.73
C GLN A 306 -16.44 14.79 5.61
N LEU A 307 -16.97 13.60 5.28
CA LEU A 307 -18.05 13.45 4.32
C LEU A 307 -19.33 14.15 4.79
N LYS A 308 -19.65 14.07 6.09
CA LYS A 308 -20.84 14.71 6.68
C LYS A 308 -20.77 16.25 6.71
N ARG A 309 -19.59 16.84 6.73
CA ARG A 309 -19.42 18.31 6.74
C ARG A 309 -19.64 18.98 5.38
N ARG A 310 -19.93 18.23 4.38
CA ARG A 310 -20.17 18.65 2.98
C ARG A 310 -21.63 18.59 2.60
#